data_fa5cbb82a8478e8c9082c0b9c16665c3
#
_entry.id   fa5cbb82a8478e8c9082c0b9c16665c3
#
_cell.length_a   1.000
_cell.length_b   1.000
_cell.length_c   1.000
_cell.angle_alpha   90.00
_cell.angle_beta   90.00
_cell.angle_gamma   90.00
#
_symmetry.space_group_name_H-M   'P 1'
#
loop_
_entity.id
_entity.type
_entity.pdbx_description
1 polymer ?
#
loop_
_entity_poly.entity_id
_entity_poly.type
_entity_poly.pdbx_seq_one_letter_code
_entity_poly.pdbx_strand_id
1 'polypeptide(L)'
;MPFRSKVKRLLLTLACLAAACTPGGEPPSRVRDKPAGAAVRGDAGGIAFGVLGDTVTLDPYSPLASDLTYTLVRPLFPSLFSFDPDGSPRAMLARSLTETDSGVRITLRRARWSNGRAITASDVVASVRRAGPPSGLAAVSSARAIGARRVELRGASTDWRQTLATAAPILPAGRGVHPGGVFGGPFRLGSFTPGLEAVYKPNPRWWGAEPRAELIRVQFVQDLEIMLALLGSGRLDGAAPSSSVNLGRRLDGMGLRHSAALGWESLWFDLEGARLDDSGRAGVARAIDRPALERGFVRTHGRLATTLHPRPGPAGGKGAWRRPPRPAVVTAPAPLQIAVAAGDELAELVQRALRLELEDARYSVELVSADAATFYGPWSRGDPMDIAIRRASGAPGLTDDPATLRASMAVPFAQVETFVAWGEGLTGPQANPTLDGPLWNLQRWRLAS
;
A
#
# COMPACT_ATOMS: atom_id res chain seq x y z
N MET A 1 -32.05 56.07 7.21
CA MET A 1 -31.19 57.02 6.48
C MET A 1 -30.20 56.21 5.67
N PRO A 2 -30.13 56.37 4.35
CA PRO A 2 -29.32 55.56 3.45
C PRO A 2 -28.01 56.25 3.09
N PHE A 3 -26.99 55.48 2.76
CA PHE A 3 -25.87 56.00 1.97
C PHE A 3 -25.58 55.11 0.76
N ARG A 4 -25.87 55.67 -0.41
CA ARG A 4 -25.52 55.21 -1.75
C ARG A 4 -24.12 55.68 -2.11
N SER A 5 -23.44 54.97 -2.96
CA SER A 5 -22.65 55.43 -4.10
C SER A 5 -21.44 54.54 -4.34
N LYS A 6 -20.88 54.20 -5.47
CA LYS A 6 -21.10 54.54 -6.92
C LYS A 6 -20.32 53.49 -7.71
N VAL A 7 -21.00 52.99 -8.72
CA VAL A 7 -20.38 52.20 -9.81
C VAL A 7 -19.54 53.14 -10.70
N LYS A 8 -18.32 52.74 -11.05
CA LYS A 8 -17.61 53.25 -12.21
C LYS A 8 -17.30 52.17 -13.19
N ARG A 9 -17.99 52.21 -14.31
CA ARG A 9 -17.68 51.47 -15.55
C ARG A 9 -16.45 52.12 -16.18
N LEU A 10 -15.51 51.33 -16.68
CA LEU A 10 -14.50 51.74 -17.64
C LEU A 10 -14.57 50.85 -18.86
N LEU A 11 -15.10 51.39 -19.93
CA LEU A 11 -15.05 50.86 -21.30
C LEU A 11 -13.65 51.18 -21.86
N LEU A 12 -12.95 50.20 -22.41
CA LEU A 12 -11.81 50.42 -23.29
C LEU A 12 -12.07 49.74 -24.62
N THR A 13 -11.96 50.58 -25.66
CA THR A 13 -12.26 50.41 -27.05
C THR A 13 -11.28 49.51 -27.78
N LEU A 14 -11.83 48.70 -28.68
CA LEU A 14 -11.15 47.86 -29.67
C LEU A 14 -10.62 48.75 -30.81
N ALA A 15 -9.35 48.61 -31.16
CA ALA A 15 -8.78 49.16 -32.39
C ALA A 15 -8.35 47.99 -33.30
N CYS A 16 -9.07 47.81 -34.41
CA CYS A 16 -8.69 46.93 -35.51
C CYS A 16 -7.58 47.57 -36.32
N LEU A 17 -6.48 46.86 -36.56
CA LEU A 17 -5.56 47.16 -37.66
C LEU A 17 -5.58 46.00 -38.65
N ALA A 18 -6.09 46.27 -39.85
CA ALA A 18 -5.98 45.40 -41.00
C ALA A 18 -4.59 45.62 -41.64
N ALA A 19 -3.86 44.55 -41.89
CA ALA A 19 -2.67 44.56 -42.75
C ALA A 19 -2.81 43.51 -43.86
N ALA A 20 -2.49 43.94 -45.05
CA ALA A 20 -2.78 43.39 -46.36
C ALA A 20 -2.11 42.03 -46.65
N CYS A 21 -2.78 41.22 -47.49
CA CYS A 21 -2.29 40.01 -48.13
C CYS A 21 -1.22 40.33 -49.19
N THR A 22 -0.14 39.54 -49.17
CA THR A 22 0.72 39.27 -50.35
C THR A 22 0.77 37.77 -50.57
N PRO A 23 0.54 37.25 -51.79
CA PRO A 23 0.61 35.83 -52.09
C PRO A 23 2.01 35.49 -52.60
N GLY A 24 2.63 34.47 -52.07
CA GLY A 24 3.86 33.92 -52.61
C GLY A 24 4.75 33.26 -51.55
N GLY A 25 4.47 32.03 -51.20
CA GLY A 25 5.36 31.22 -50.41
C GLY A 25 5.05 29.75 -50.65
N GLU A 26 6.03 28.98 -51.14
CA GLU A 26 5.97 27.54 -51.36
C GLU A 26 5.47 26.81 -50.13
N PRO A 27 4.75 25.69 -50.30
CA PRO A 27 4.29 24.86 -49.18
C PRO A 27 5.50 24.28 -48.46
N PRO A 28 5.53 24.34 -47.11
CA PRO A 28 6.61 23.70 -46.36
C PRO A 28 6.64 22.22 -46.65
N SER A 29 7.82 21.75 -47.05
CA SER A 29 8.15 20.34 -47.25
C SER A 29 7.66 19.52 -46.02
N ARG A 30 6.91 18.46 -46.30
CA ARG A 30 6.49 17.47 -45.31
C ARG A 30 7.69 17.04 -44.48
N VAL A 31 7.75 17.52 -43.25
CA VAL A 31 8.60 16.96 -42.23
C VAL A 31 8.15 15.47 -42.09
N ARG A 32 8.96 14.56 -42.55
CA ARG A 32 8.78 13.14 -42.26
C ARG A 32 8.70 13.04 -40.74
N ASP A 33 7.53 12.69 -40.24
CA ASP A 33 7.36 12.26 -38.87
C ASP A 33 8.34 11.09 -38.62
N LYS A 34 9.42 11.44 -37.96
CA LYS A 34 10.29 10.44 -37.32
C LYS A 34 9.42 9.76 -36.27
N PRO A 35 9.30 8.42 -36.22
CA PRO A 35 8.49 7.78 -35.21
C PRO A 35 8.95 8.28 -33.83
N ALA A 36 8.06 8.92 -33.11
CA ALA A 36 8.25 9.33 -31.73
C ALA A 36 8.32 8.06 -30.88
N GLY A 37 9.54 7.60 -30.60
CA GLY A 37 9.69 6.34 -29.92
C GLY A 37 11.09 5.97 -29.49
N ALA A 38 11.90 6.95 -29.12
CA ALA A 38 13.01 6.69 -28.21
C ALA A 38 12.71 7.52 -26.96
N ALA A 39 11.98 6.95 -26.01
CA ALA A 39 11.87 7.50 -24.67
C ALA A 39 13.32 7.67 -24.17
N VAL A 40 13.70 8.91 -23.90
CA VAL A 40 14.97 9.24 -23.26
C VAL A 40 14.92 8.56 -21.90
N ARG A 41 15.57 7.38 -21.80
CA ARG A 41 15.91 6.79 -20.50
C ARG A 41 16.70 7.87 -19.80
N GLY A 42 16.23 8.31 -18.63
CA GLY A 42 16.94 9.31 -17.85
C GLY A 42 18.39 8.87 -17.67
N ASP A 43 19.33 9.78 -17.84
CA ASP A 43 20.79 9.63 -17.97
C ASP A 43 21.53 8.94 -16.80
N ALA A 44 20.87 8.20 -15.94
CA ALA A 44 21.51 7.40 -14.88
C ALA A 44 21.05 5.96 -15.03
N GLY A 45 21.92 5.12 -15.59
CA GLY A 45 21.73 3.69 -15.74
C GLY A 45 21.15 3.05 -14.45
N GLY A 46 20.02 2.35 -14.58
CA GLY A 46 19.33 1.74 -13.45
C GLY A 46 17.88 1.45 -13.76
N ILE A 47 17.19 0.76 -12.84
CA ILE A 47 15.77 0.44 -12.93
C ILE A 47 14.94 1.59 -12.35
N ALA A 48 13.97 2.08 -13.11
CA ALA A 48 12.95 3.02 -12.66
C ALA A 48 11.65 2.24 -12.36
N PHE A 49 11.19 2.30 -11.11
CA PHE A 49 10.01 1.57 -10.66
C PHE A 49 9.03 2.49 -9.93
N GLY A 50 7.74 2.44 -10.32
CA GLY A 50 6.68 3.26 -9.72
C GLY A 50 5.95 2.53 -8.59
N VAL A 51 5.65 3.25 -7.52
CA VAL A 51 4.71 2.83 -6.47
C VAL A 51 3.66 3.91 -6.26
N LEU A 52 2.42 3.52 -5.94
CA LEU A 52 1.35 4.48 -5.67
C LEU A 52 1.47 5.04 -4.25
N GLY A 53 1.15 6.35 -4.13
CA GLY A 53 1.22 7.08 -2.89
C GLY A 53 2.60 7.63 -2.59
N ASP A 54 2.78 8.12 -1.36
CA ASP A 54 4.05 8.62 -0.84
C ASP A 54 4.25 8.23 0.64
N THR A 55 5.41 8.57 1.17
CA THR A 55 5.67 8.48 2.61
C THR A 55 6.63 9.58 3.03
N VAL A 56 6.39 10.10 4.21
CA VAL A 56 7.24 11.13 4.82
C VAL A 56 8.37 10.54 5.66
N THR A 57 8.32 9.23 5.93
CA THR A 57 9.29 8.55 6.77
C THR A 57 9.65 7.16 6.23
N LEU A 58 10.90 6.78 6.42
CA LEU A 58 11.38 5.40 6.23
C LEU A 58 11.63 4.69 7.58
N ASP A 59 11.24 5.27 8.71
CA ASP A 59 11.32 4.58 10.00
C ASP A 59 10.03 3.74 10.21
N PRO A 60 10.12 2.39 10.14
CA PRO A 60 8.95 1.52 10.28
C PRO A 60 8.38 1.51 11.71
N TYR A 61 9.06 2.12 12.66
CA TYR A 61 8.61 2.27 14.06
C TYR A 61 8.09 3.68 14.36
N SER A 62 8.02 4.54 13.35
CA SER A 62 7.42 5.88 13.47
C SER A 62 5.89 5.77 13.56
N PRO A 63 5.22 6.63 14.36
CA PRO A 63 3.77 6.77 14.30
C PRO A 63 3.23 7.22 12.93
N LEU A 64 4.11 7.75 12.07
CA LEU A 64 3.80 8.17 10.70
C LEU A 64 4.11 7.10 9.66
N ALA A 65 4.52 5.89 10.08
CA ALA A 65 4.79 4.79 9.17
C ALA A 65 3.49 4.31 8.51
N SER A 66 3.54 4.14 7.19
CA SER A 66 2.46 3.60 6.35
C SER A 66 2.87 2.24 5.76
N ASP A 67 1.95 1.56 5.08
CA ASP A 67 2.25 0.33 4.33
C ASP A 67 3.36 0.55 3.30
N LEU A 68 3.40 1.75 2.69
CA LEU A 68 4.47 2.12 1.77
C LEU A 68 5.82 2.25 2.50
N THR A 69 5.85 2.78 3.73
CA THR A 69 7.07 2.77 4.56
C THR A 69 7.61 1.36 4.73
N TYR A 70 6.75 0.40 5.09
CA TYR A 70 7.16 -1.00 5.25
C TYR A 70 7.65 -1.60 3.93
N THR A 71 6.96 -1.36 2.82
CA THR A 71 7.38 -1.77 1.47
C THR A 71 8.79 -1.27 1.13
N LEU A 72 9.05 0.01 1.37
CA LEU A 72 10.32 0.65 1.02
C LEU A 72 11.50 0.21 1.90
N VAL A 73 11.25 -0.16 3.15
CA VAL A 73 12.35 -0.55 4.05
C VAL A 73 12.71 -2.04 3.99
N ARG A 74 11.84 -2.88 3.43
CA ARG A 74 12.11 -4.33 3.28
C ARG A 74 13.42 -4.64 2.53
N PRO A 75 13.77 -3.98 1.42
CA PRO A 75 15.06 -4.18 0.77
C PRO A 75 16.27 -3.66 1.56
N LEU A 76 16.06 -2.79 2.54
CA LEU A 76 17.12 -2.13 3.31
C LEU A 76 17.49 -2.88 4.59
N PHE A 77 16.52 -3.56 5.21
CA PHE A 77 16.69 -4.18 6.52
C PHE A 77 16.17 -5.61 6.56
N PRO A 78 16.86 -6.51 7.26
CA PRO A 78 16.37 -7.88 7.41
C PRO A 78 15.24 -7.95 8.43
N SER A 79 14.28 -8.84 8.18
CA SER A 79 13.32 -9.33 9.17
C SER A 79 13.81 -10.64 9.78
N LEU A 80 13.27 -11.06 10.90
CA LEU A 80 13.52 -12.41 11.44
C LEU A 80 12.97 -13.48 10.49
N PHE A 81 11.74 -13.28 10.05
CA PHE A 81 11.07 -14.03 9.01
C PHE A 81 10.49 -13.06 7.98
N SER A 82 10.23 -13.51 6.78
CA SER A 82 9.55 -12.83 5.69
C SER A 82 8.50 -13.77 5.10
N PHE A 83 7.69 -13.31 4.15
CA PHE A 83 6.71 -14.16 3.49
C PHE A 83 7.12 -14.50 2.06
N ASP A 84 6.87 -15.74 1.67
CA ASP A 84 6.79 -16.09 0.26
C ASP A 84 5.43 -15.65 -0.33
N PRO A 85 5.28 -15.54 -1.65
CA PRO A 85 4.03 -15.07 -2.26
C PRO A 85 2.79 -15.90 -1.95
N ASP A 86 2.94 -17.15 -1.51
CA ASP A 86 1.85 -18.02 -1.05
C ASP A 86 1.42 -17.74 0.40
N GLY A 87 2.07 -16.77 1.07
CA GLY A 87 1.82 -16.42 2.46
C GLY A 87 2.54 -17.30 3.49
N SER A 88 3.37 -18.22 3.05
CA SER A 88 4.17 -19.06 3.96
C SER A 88 5.31 -18.25 4.60
N PRO A 89 5.50 -18.32 5.92
CA PRO A 89 6.61 -17.63 6.58
C PRO A 89 7.95 -18.29 6.26
N ARG A 90 8.88 -17.52 5.73
CA ARG A 90 10.23 -17.94 5.35
C ARG A 90 11.28 -17.33 6.26
N ALA A 91 12.17 -18.17 6.80
CA ALA A 91 13.27 -17.71 7.66
C ALA A 91 14.23 -16.79 6.89
N MET A 92 14.45 -15.57 7.41
CA MET A 92 15.37 -14.57 6.84
C MET A 92 16.59 -14.40 7.74
N LEU A 93 16.60 -13.53 8.74
CA LEU A 93 17.69 -13.39 9.70
C LEU A 93 17.70 -14.54 10.72
N ALA A 94 16.56 -15.12 11.06
CA ALA A 94 16.47 -16.32 11.86
C ALA A 94 17.09 -17.51 11.12
N ARG A 95 18.03 -18.24 11.77
CA ARG A 95 18.55 -19.53 11.30
C ARG A 95 17.69 -20.68 11.79
N SER A 96 17.29 -20.62 13.05
CA SER A 96 16.40 -21.60 13.69
C SER A 96 15.50 -20.93 14.72
N LEU A 97 14.34 -21.53 14.95
CA LEU A 97 13.37 -21.16 15.96
C LEU A 97 12.98 -22.40 16.73
N THR A 98 13.00 -22.32 18.04
CA THR A 98 12.55 -23.39 18.96
C THR A 98 11.51 -22.78 19.90
N GLU A 99 10.32 -23.34 19.94
CA GLU A 99 9.27 -22.95 20.88
C GLU A 99 9.60 -23.39 22.28
N THR A 100 9.14 -22.62 23.27
CA THR A 100 9.27 -22.87 24.71
C THR A 100 7.91 -22.64 25.36
N ASP A 101 7.72 -23.08 26.60
CA ASP A 101 6.44 -22.93 27.32
C ASP A 101 5.95 -21.45 27.41
N SER A 102 6.85 -20.48 27.31
CA SER A 102 6.54 -19.06 27.49
C SER A 102 6.85 -18.19 26.26
N GLY A 103 7.18 -18.80 25.12
CA GLY A 103 7.54 -18.05 23.92
C GLY A 103 8.46 -18.81 22.97
N VAL A 104 9.52 -18.16 22.47
CA VAL A 104 10.47 -18.77 21.51
C VAL A 104 11.91 -18.39 21.77
N ARG A 105 12.79 -19.30 21.39
CA ARG A 105 14.23 -19.05 21.29
C ARG A 105 14.66 -19.07 19.83
N ILE A 106 15.31 -18.01 19.39
CA ILE A 106 15.75 -17.80 17.99
C ILE A 106 17.26 -17.76 17.94
N THR A 107 17.86 -18.53 17.03
CA THR A 107 19.28 -18.40 16.68
C THR A 107 19.40 -17.62 15.38
N LEU A 108 20.20 -16.53 15.38
CA LEU A 108 20.42 -15.68 14.22
C LEU A 108 21.51 -16.29 13.30
N ARG A 109 21.38 -16.01 12.00
CA ARG A 109 22.45 -16.24 11.00
C ARG A 109 23.68 -15.39 11.35
N ARG A 110 24.82 -15.75 10.78
CA ARG A 110 25.97 -14.84 10.72
C ARG A 110 25.70 -13.82 9.62
N ALA A 111 25.43 -12.59 10.03
CA ALA A 111 25.11 -11.48 9.14
C ALA A 111 25.82 -10.22 9.61
N ARG A 112 26.05 -9.29 8.69
CA ARG A 112 26.72 -8.01 8.96
C ARG A 112 25.91 -6.84 8.43
N TRP A 113 25.97 -5.76 9.13
CA TRP A 113 25.54 -4.46 8.65
C TRP A 113 26.50 -3.95 7.54
N SER A 114 26.02 -3.00 6.75
CA SER A 114 26.80 -2.39 5.65
C SER A 114 28.10 -1.73 6.10
N ASN A 115 28.23 -1.36 7.37
CA ASN A 115 29.47 -0.84 7.99
C ASN A 115 30.41 -1.95 8.52
N GLY A 116 30.07 -3.22 8.32
CA GLY A 116 30.89 -4.37 8.74
C GLY A 116 30.61 -4.89 10.16
N ARG A 117 29.89 -4.15 11.01
CA ARG A 117 29.48 -4.60 12.35
C ARG A 117 28.57 -5.84 12.23
N ALA A 118 28.72 -6.81 13.10
CA ALA A 118 27.82 -7.96 13.13
C ALA A 118 26.39 -7.54 13.49
N ILE A 119 25.40 -8.17 12.87
CA ILE A 119 24.00 -8.11 13.31
C ILE A 119 23.86 -9.07 14.49
N THR A 120 23.35 -8.58 15.61
CA THR A 120 23.35 -9.30 16.88
C THR A 120 21.96 -9.42 17.51
N ALA A 121 21.85 -10.27 18.51
CA ALA A 121 20.66 -10.38 19.33
C ALA A 121 20.25 -9.05 19.99
N SER A 122 21.21 -8.16 20.29
CA SER A 122 20.92 -6.84 20.83
C SER A 122 20.21 -5.92 19.84
N ASP A 123 20.48 -6.04 18.54
CA ASP A 123 19.76 -5.30 17.51
C ASP A 123 18.28 -5.74 17.44
N VAL A 124 18.03 -7.06 17.58
CA VAL A 124 16.67 -7.61 17.65
C VAL A 124 15.93 -7.10 18.89
N VAL A 125 16.56 -7.15 20.06
CA VAL A 125 15.96 -6.69 21.33
C VAL A 125 15.66 -5.19 21.25
N ALA A 126 16.56 -4.39 20.67
CA ALA A 126 16.34 -2.95 20.49
C ALA A 126 15.15 -2.68 19.56
N SER A 127 15.01 -3.44 18.47
CA SER A 127 13.89 -3.33 17.53
C SER A 127 12.56 -3.73 18.19
N VAL A 128 12.55 -4.84 18.95
CA VAL A 128 11.35 -5.25 19.72
C VAL A 128 10.90 -4.17 20.70
N ARG A 129 11.85 -3.54 21.40
CA ARG A 129 11.53 -2.47 22.36
C ARG A 129 10.99 -1.19 21.70
N ARG A 130 11.34 -0.94 20.44
CA ARG A 130 10.79 0.18 19.66
C ARG A 130 9.41 -0.12 19.10
N ALA A 131 9.10 -1.40 18.94
CA ALA A 131 7.85 -1.83 18.36
C ALA A 131 6.69 -1.52 19.33
N GLY A 132 5.87 -0.54 18.93
CA GLY A 132 4.57 -0.29 19.56
C GLY A 132 3.46 -1.09 18.86
N PRO A 133 2.23 -1.06 19.38
CA PRO A 133 1.08 -1.46 18.57
C PRO A 133 1.01 -0.53 17.33
N PRO A 134 0.76 -1.02 16.14
CA PRO A 134 0.28 -2.34 15.74
C PRO A 134 1.32 -3.26 15.10
N SER A 135 2.57 -3.27 15.55
CA SER A 135 3.56 -4.18 14.98
C SER A 135 3.24 -5.64 15.35
N GLY A 136 3.57 -6.60 14.48
CA GLY A 136 3.44 -8.02 14.79
C GLY A 136 4.24 -8.46 16.04
N LEU A 137 5.07 -7.57 16.58
CA LEU A 137 5.79 -7.73 17.84
C LEU A 137 4.95 -7.34 19.07
N ALA A 138 3.73 -6.84 18.92
CA ALA A 138 2.82 -6.58 20.04
C ALA A 138 2.51 -7.87 20.85
N ALA A 139 2.58 -9.04 20.22
CA ALA A 139 2.47 -10.33 20.90
C ALA A 139 3.68 -10.65 21.81
N VAL A 140 4.77 -9.86 21.72
CA VAL A 140 6.00 -10.10 22.49
C VAL A 140 6.00 -9.25 23.75
N SER A 141 5.82 -9.89 24.91
CA SER A 141 5.82 -9.22 26.20
C SER A 141 7.23 -8.88 26.69
N SER A 142 8.24 -9.67 26.32
CA SER A 142 9.63 -9.40 26.64
C SER A 142 10.60 -9.99 25.63
N ALA A 143 11.77 -9.35 25.49
CA ALA A 143 12.86 -9.81 24.64
C ALA A 143 14.20 -9.72 25.38
N ARG A 144 15.01 -10.79 25.30
CA ARG A 144 16.32 -10.89 25.94
C ARG A 144 17.36 -11.47 24.99
N ALA A 145 18.53 -10.85 24.91
CA ALA A 145 19.69 -11.41 24.23
C ALA A 145 20.35 -12.49 25.11
N ILE A 146 20.61 -13.66 24.52
CA ILE A 146 21.38 -14.74 25.14
C ILE A 146 22.69 -14.89 24.36
N GLY A 147 23.67 -14.02 24.64
CA GLY A 147 24.89 -13.88 23.84
C GLY A 147 24.64 -13.18 22.51
N ALA A 148 25.61 -13.25 21.62
CA ALA A 148 25.61 -12.42 20.41
C ALA A 148 24.54 -12.80 19.38
N ARG A 149 24.12 -14.06 19.29
CA ARG A 149 23.26 -14.56 18.21
C ARG A 149 22.04 -15.34 18.67
N ARG A 150 21.70 -15.34 19.93
CA ARG A 150 20.51 -15.99 20.45
C ARG A 150 19.61 -14.98 21.13
N VAL A 151 18.33 -15.00 20.76
CA VAL A 151 17.29 -14.15 21.34
C VAL A 151 16.23 -15.04 21.94
N GLU A 152 15.79 -14.71 23.14
CA GLU A 152 14.58 -15.26 23.74
C GLU A 152 13.49 -14.20 23.70
N LEU A 153 12.35 -14.55 23.11
CA LEU A 153 11.14 -13.73 23.06
C LEU A 153 10.07 -14.46 23.87
N ARG A 154 9.43 -13.75 24.80
CA ARG A 154 8.31 -14.25 25.57
C ARG A 154 7.04 -13.53 25.13
N GLY A 155 5.92 -14.24 25.21
CA GLY A 155 4.64 -13.70 24.81
C GLY A 155 3.65 -14.79 24.44
N ALA A 156 2.50 -14.40 23.88
CA ALA A 156 1.46 -15.31 23.45
C ALA A 156 1.32 -15.26 21.92
N SER A 157 1.56 -16.38 21.27
CA SER A 157 1.29 -16.59 19.86
C SER A 157 0.97 -18.03 19.59
N THR A 158 0.00 -18.28 18.72
CA THR A 158 -0.34 -19.62 18.22
C THR A 158 0.53 -20.05 17.06
N ASP A 159 1.22 -19.10 16.41
CA ASP A 159 2.17 -19.33 15.32
C ASP A 159 3.25 -18.23 15.35
N TRP A 160 4.36 -18.56 15.99
CA TRP A 160 5.48 -17.62 16.12
C TRP A 160 6.16 -17.27 14.81
N ARG A 161 6.18 -18.16 13.82
CA ARG A 161 6.79 -17.87 12.52
C ARG A 161 5.97 -16.83 11.76
N GLN A 162 4.65 -17.03 11.75
CA GLN A 162 3.71 -16.08 11.18
C GLN A 162 3.81 -14.72 11.88
N THR A 163 3.75 -14.71 13.21
CA THR A 163 3.86 -13.49 14.03
C THR A 163 5.15 -12.73 13.75
N LEU A 164 6.29 -13.42 13.66
CA LEU A 164 7.59 -12.78 13.41
C LEU A 164 7.78 -12.35 11.95
N ALA A 165 7.05 -12.94 11.00
CA ALA A 165 7.05 -12.50 9.61
C ALA A 165 6.21 -11.24 9.40
N THR A 166 5.16 -11.02 10.22
CA THR A 166 4.39 -9.76 10.21
C THR A 166 5.13 -8.60 10.90
N ALA A 167 6.19 -8.89 11.64
CA ALA A 167 6.95 -7.89 12.36
C ALA A 167 7.72 -6.94 11.44
N ALA A 168 7.90 -5.70 11.89
CA ALA A 168 8.76 -4.74 11.22
C ALA A 168 10.21 -5.25 11.13
N PRO A 169 10.98 -4.80 10.13
CA PRO A 169 12.37 -5.18 9.95
C PRO A 169 13.24 -4.82 11.14
N ILE A 170 14.32 -5.59 11.34
CA ILE A 170 15.29 -5.34 12.40
C ILE A 170 16.20 -4.19 11.99
N LEU A 171 16.27 -3.14 12.80
CA LEU A 171 17.12 -1.97 12.62
C LEU A 171 18.37 -2.06 13.49
N PRO A 172 19.46 -1.38 13.12
CA PRO A 172 20.63 -1.26 13.97
C PRO A 172 20.29 -0.49 15.26
N ALA A 173 20.70 -1.03 16.41
CA ALA A 173 20.39 -0.44 17.70
C ALA A 173 20.86 1.02 17.77
N GLY A 174 19.95 1.92 18.23
CA GLY A 174 20.22 3.32 18.44
C GLY A 174 20.39 4.17 17.17
N ARG A 175 19.98 3.66 15.98
CA ARG A 175 20.14 4.38 14.72
C ARG A 175 18.80 4.53 13.99
N GLY A 176 18.64 5.68 13.34
CA GLY A 176 17.51 5.97 12.45
C GLY A 176 17.74 5.47 11.02
N VAL A 177 16.73 5.62 10.18
CA VAL A 177 16.77 5.31 8.74
C VAL A 177 16.96 6.60 7.96
N HIS A 178 18.11 6.74 7.30
CA HIS A 178 18.44 7.91 6.48
C HIS A 178 19.51 7.54 5.44
N PRO A 179 19.67 8.30 4.34
CA PRO A 179 20.79 8.13 3.41
C PRO A 179 22.12 8.21 4.13
N GLY A 180 23.07 7.35 3.75
CA GLY A 180 24.35 7.21 4.46
C GLY A 180 24.29 6.43 5.77
N GLY A 181 23.11 5.96 6.18
CA GLY A 181 22.89 5.13 7.35
C GLY A 181 23.48 3.72 7.24
N VAL A 182 23.14 2.88 8.20
CA VAL A 182 23.63 1.50 8.31
C VAL A 182 22.52 0.53 7.94
N PHE A 183 22.74 -0.30 6.94
CA PHE A 183 21.75 -1.21 6.34
C PHE A 183 22.17 -2.67 6.47
N GLY A 184 21.21 -3.57 6.54
CA GLY A 184 21.48 -5.01 6.68
C GLY A 184 20.79 -5.87 5.62
N GLY A 185 20.00 -5.27 4.75
CA GLY A 185 19.32 -5.91 3.62
C GLY A 185 20.20 -6.00 2.36
N PRO A 186 19.62 -6.49 1.23
CA PRO A 186 20.33 -6.56 -0.04
C PRO A 186 20.72 -5.20 -0.61
N PHE A 187 20.06 -4.14 -0.21
CA PHE A 187 20.34 -2.78 -0.68
C PHE A 187 20.68 -1.83 0.46
N ARG A 188 21.28 -0.70 0.09
CA ARG A 188 21.48 0.50 0.90
C ARG A 188 20.68 1.64 0.30
N LEU A 189 20.22 2.54 1.13
CA LEU A 189 19.57 3.77 0.68
C LEU A 189 20.64 4.75 0.17
N GLY A 190 20.56 5.10 -1.11
CA GLY A 190 21.41 6.12 -1.74
C GLY A 190 20.88 7.53 -1.46
N SER A 191 19.58 7.76 -1.74
CA SER A 191 18.85 8.98 -1.41
C SER A 191 17.40 8.67 -1.09
N PHE A 192 16.76 9.60 -0.40
CA PHE A 192 15.30 9.60 -0.15
C PHE A 192 14.82 11.03 -0.19
N THR A 193 13.87 11.30 -1.07
CA THR A 193 13.17 12.58 -1.17
C THR A 193 11.68 12.30 -0.95
N PRO A 194 11.12 12.67 0.20
CA PRO A 194 9.69 12.51 0.47
C PRO A 194 8.83 13.07 -0.68
N GLY A 195 7.77 12.36 -1.04
CA GLY A 195 6.88 12.74 -2.13
C GLY A 195 7.44 12.55 -3.54
N LEU A 196 8.72 12.14 -3.70
CA LEU A 196 9.36 12.03 -5.01
C LEU A 196 9.92 10.62 -5.26
N GLU A 197 10.98 10.22 -4.54
CA GLU A 197 11.65 8.95 -4.81
C GLU A 197 12.51 8.43 -3.64
N ALA A 198 12.77 7.11 -3.69
CA ALA A 198 13.83 6.45 -2.93
C ALA A 198 14.80 5.75 -3.89
N VAL A 199 16.11 5.95 -3.69
CA VAL A 199 17.17 5.38 -4.53
C VAL A 199 17.92 4.29 -3.77
N TYR A 200 17.99 3.11 -4.37
CA TYR A 200 18.62 1.93 -3.80
C TYR A 200 19.93 1.59 -4.55
N LYS A 201 20.97 1.27 -3.79
CA LYS A 201 22.25 0.77 -4.29
C LYS A 201 22.58 -0.58 -3.65
N PRO A 202 23.24 -1.51 -4.33
CA PRO A 202 23.64 -2.80 -3.75
C PRO A 202 24.36 -2.65 -2.42
N ASN A 203 24.10 -3.59 -1.51
CA ASN A 203 24.84 -3.73 -0.27
C ASN A 203 25.89 -4.85 -0.43
N PRO A 204 27.19 -4.54 -0.57
CA PRO A 204 28.23 -5.54 -0.79
C PRO A 204 28.47 -6.46 0.43
N ARG A 205 27.82 -6.17 1.57
CA ARG A 205 27.88 -7.01 2.78
C ARG A 205 26.63 -7.83 3.01
N TRP A 206 25.72 -7.85 2.03
CA TRP A 206 24.58 -8.72 2.07
C TRP A 206 25.00 -10.20 2.06
N TRP A 207 24.41 -11.00 2.93
CA TRP A 207 24.76 -12.43 3.07
C TRP A 207 24.00 -13.37 2.12
N GLY A 208 23.02 -12.87 1.41
CA GLY A 208 22.21 -13.63 0.45
C GLY A 208 22.70 -13.49 -0.98
N ALA A 209 21.83 -13.77 -1.96
CA ALA A 209 22.13 -13.59 -3.37
C ALA A 209 22.44 -12.12 -3.67
N GLU A 210 23.51 -11.88 -4.41
CA GLU A 210 23.93 -10.54 -4.81
C GLU A 210 22.85 -9.85 -5.65
N PRO A 211 22.54 -8.57 -5.37
CA PRO A 211 21.67 -7.78 -6.20
C PRO A 211 22.19 -7.66 -7.63
N ARG A 212 21.30 -7.85 -8.62
CA ARG A 212 21.70 -7.82 -10.04
C ARG A 212 21.66 -6.43 -10.66
N ALA A 213 20.88 -5.53 -10.09
CA ALA A 213 20.77 -4.13 -10.52
C ALA A 213 21.75 -3.26 -9.75
N GLU A 214 22.50 -2.40 -10.44
CA GLU A 214 23.44 -1.44 -9.84
C GLU A 214 22.74 -0.26 -9.17
N LEU A 215 21.57 0.10 -9.67
CA LEU A 215 20.76 1.20 -9.17
C LEU A 215 19.28 0.90 -9.39
N ILE A 216 18.46 1.20 -8.40
CA ILE A 216 17.00 1.17 -8.53
C ILE A 216 16.44 2.47 -7.96
N ARG A 217 15.62 3.15 -8.76
CA ARG A 217 14.85 4.34 -8.36
C ARG A 217 13.41 3.94 -8.17
N VAL A 218 12.89 4.03 -6.97
CA VAL A 218 11.47 3.84 -6.67
C VAL A 218 10.82 5.20 -6.61
N GLN A 219 10.01 5.52 -7.61
CA GLN A 219 9.32 6.80 -7.77
C GLN A 219 7.92 6.73 -7.15
N PHE A 220 7.53 7.79 -6.45
CA PHE A 220 6.20 7.92 -5.84
C PHE A 220 5.25 8.57 -6.84
N VAL A 221 4.21 7.87 -7.20
CA VAL A 221 3.20 8.32 -8.16
C VAL A 221 1.87 8.42 -7.42
N GLN A 222 1.17 9.55 -7.56
CA GLN A 222 -0.04 9.79 -6.78
C GLN A 222 -1.31 9.25 -7.45
N ASP A 223 -1.24 8.94 -8.74
CA ASP A 223 -2.40 8.62 -9.56
C ASP A 223 -2.12 7.40 -10.46
N LEU A 224 -3.11 6.49 -10.55
CA LEU A 224 -2.99 5.27 -11.33
C LEU A 224 -2.84 5.55 -12.84
N GLU A 225 -3.58 6.51 -13.38
CA GLU A 225 -3.52 6.83 -14.81
C GLU A 225 -2.18 7.43 -15.19
N ILE A 226 -1.64 8.30 -14.33
CA ILE A 226 -0.28 8.82 -14.48
C ILE A 226 0.74 7.67 -14.45
N MET A 227 0.60 6.73 -13.50
CA MET A 227 1.49 5.57 -13.41
C MET A 227 1.44 4.72 -14.68
N LEU A 228 0.25 4.43 -15.20
CA LEU A 228 0.08 3.65 -16.42
C LEU A 228 0.65 4.39 -17.65
N ALA A 229 0.47 5.71 -17.74
CA ALA A 229 1.07 6.52 -18.80
C ALA A 229 2.62 6.50 -18.74
N LEU A 230 3.20 6.57 -17.55
CA LEU A 230 4.65 6.45 -17.35
C LEU A 230 5.19 5.07 -17.72
N LEU A 231 4.46 4.00 -17.41
CA LEU A 231 4.78 2.64 -17.83
C LEU A 231 4.69 2.48 -19.36
N GLY A 232 3.57 2.88 -19.95
CA GLY A 232 3.33 2.75 -21.39
C GLY A 232 4.31 3.55 -22.24
N SER A 233 4.81 4.68 -21.73
CA SER A 233 5.84 5.49 -22.39
C SER A 233 7.28 4.97 -22.15
N GLY A 234 7.47 3.94 -21.31
CA GLY A 234 8.79 3.43 -20.94
C GLY A 234 9.60 4.36 -20.03
N ARG A 235 8.97 5.35 -19.40
CA ARG A 235 9.61 6.22 -18.39
C ARG A 235 9.76 5.49 -17.05
N LEU A 236 8.91 4.50 -16.79
CA LEU A 236 9.09 3.49 -15.75
C LEU A 236 9.36 2.14 -16.43
N ASP A 237 10.35 1.41 -15.94
CA ASP A 237 10.63 0.03 -16.36
C ASP A 237 9.61 -0.96 -15.76
N GLY A 238 9.05 -0.60 -14.61
CA GLY A 238 8.01 -1.35 -13.92
C GLY A 238 7.27 -0.51 -12.88
N ALA A 239 6.17 -1.04 -12.36
CA ALA A 239 5.39 -0.41 -11.30
C ALA A 239 4.54 -1.41 -10.51
N ALA A 240 4.07 -0.97 -9.34
CA ALA A 240 3.07 -1.65 -8.53
C ALA A 240 1.76 -0.83 -8.52
N PRO A 241 0.91 -0.99 -9.55
CA PRO A 241 -0.38 -0.32 -9.60
C PRO A 241 -1.35 -0.92 -8.57
N SER A 242 -2.23 -0.09 -8.00
CA SER A 242 -3.34 -0.58 -7.19
C SER A 242 -4.33 -1.37 -8.04
N SER A 243 -4.95 -2.36 -7.43
CA SER A 243 -6.02 -3.12 -8.06
C SER A 243 -7.14 -2.19 -8.53
N SER A 244 -7.53 -2.29 -9.79
CA SER A 244 -8.64 -1.56 -10.40
C SER A 244 -9.44 -2.45 -11.34
N VAL A 245 -10.59 -1.96 -11.78
CA VAL A 245 -11.45 -2.73 -12.69
C VAL A 245 -10.74 -2.97 -14.02
N ASN A 246 -10.63 -4.24 -14.41
CA ASN A 246 -9.99 -4.69 -15.65
C ASN A 246 -8.50 -4.35 -15.79
N LEU A 247 -7.79 -4.09 -14.69
CA LEU A 247 -6.40 -3.67 -14.74
C LEU A 247 -5.52 -4.64 -15.56
N GLY A 248 -5.64 -5.95 -15.36
CA GLY A 248 -4.88 -6.94 -16.14
C GLY A 248 -5.07 -6.78 -17.65
N ARG A 249 -6.33 -6.64 -18.13
CA ARG A 249 -6.61 -6.40 -19.56
C ARG A 249 -6.05 -5.07 -20.07
N ARG A 250 -6.04 -4.03 -19.22
CA ARG A 250 -5.42 -2.73 -19.59
C ARG A 250 -3.92 -2.88 -19.78
N LEU A 251 -3.25 -3.60 -18.87
CA LEU A 251 -1.82 -3.88 -18.97
C LEU A 251 -1.48 -4.72 -20.21
N ASP A 252 -2.27 -5.76 -20.51
CA ASP A 252 -2.13 -6.56 -21.72
C ASP A 252 -2.30 -5.71 -22.99
N GLY A 253 -3.32 -4.85 -23.02
CA GLY A 253 -3.56 -3.91 -24.12
C GLY A 253 -2.43 -2.92 -24.37
N MET A 254 -1.61 -2.65 -23.34
CA MET A 254 -0.41 -1.82 -23.43
C MET A 254 0.86 -2.61 -23.80
N GLY A 255 0.77 -3.94 -23.98
CA GLY A 255 1.92 -4.82 -24.23
C GLY A 255 2.84 -4.99 -23.02
N LEU A 256 2.33 -4.76 -21.82
CA LEU A 256 3.09 -4.89 -20.57
C LEU A 256 2.98 -6.31 -20.01
N ARG A 257 4.06 -6.81 -19.45
CA ARG A 257 4.03 -8.00 -18.62
C ARG A 257 3.50 -7.65 -17.24
N HIS A 258 2.78 -8.57 -16.63
CA HIS A 258 2.36 -8.38 -15.25
C HIS A 258 2.33 -9.71 -14.48
N SER A 259 2.38 -9.59 -13.17
CA SER A 259 2.12 -10.63 -12.19
C SER A 259 1.05 -10.13 -11.25
N ALA A 260 0.03 -10.95 -11.02
CA ALA A 260 -1.03 -10.66 -10.07
C ALA A 260 -1.13 -11.80 -9.07
N ALA A 261 -1.43 -11.49 -7.82
CA ALA A 261 -1.60 -12.49 -6.78
C ALA A 261 -2.66 -12.05 -5.78
N LEU A 262 -3.58 -12.94 -5.47
CA LEU A 262 -4.62 -12.74 -4.48
C LEU A 262 -4.08 -13.04 -3.09
N GLY A 263 -4.13 -12.07 -2.20
CA GLY A 263 -3.54 -12.23 -0.88
C GLY A 263 -4.14 -11.35 0.21
N TRP A 264 -3.33 -10.56 0.82
CA TRP A 264 -3.69 -9.82 2.03
C TRP A 264 -4.31 -8.45 1.77
N GLU A 265 -4.32 -7.98 0.54
CA GLU A 265 -4.98 -6.74 0.20
C GLU A 265 -6.50 -6.95 0.21
N SER A 266 -7.21 -6.11 0.94
CA SER A 266 -8.65 -6.18 1.08
C SER A 266 -9.30 -4.80 1.03
N LEU A 267 -10.55 -4.77 0.57
CA LEU A 267 -11.49 -3.66 0.75
C LEU A 267 -12.50 -4.05 1.81
N TRP A 268 -12.83 -3.11 2.66
CA TRP A 268 -13.84 -3.30 3.70
C TRP A 268 -14.54 -1.98 4.03
N PHE A 269 -15.75 -2.08 4.57
CA PHE A 269 -16.52 -0.95 5.01
C PHE A 269 -16.32 -0.77 6.51
N ASP A 270 -15.75 0.37 6.89
CA ASP A 270 -15.61 0.82 8.27
C ASP A 270 -16.87 1.60 8.65
N LEU A 271 -17.58 1.14 9.66
CA LEU A 271 -18.81 1.73 10.18
C LEU A 271 -18.62 2.29 11.60
N GLU A 272 -17.40 2.53 12.04
CA GLU A 272 -17.08 3.06 13.37
C GLU A 272 -17.41 4.56 13.53
N GLY A 273 -17.99 5.20 12.50
CA GLY A 273 -18.36 6.61 12.54
C GLY A 273 -19.14 6.99 13.80
N ALA A 274 -18.74 8.08 14.44
CA ALA A 274 -19.29 8.53 15.73
C ALA A 274 -20.80 8.83 15.68
N ARG A 275 -21.36 9.01 14.47
CA ARG A 275 -22.78 9.32 14.27
C ARG A 275 -23.67 8.07 14.12
N LEU A 276 -23.08 6.85 14.00
CA LEU A 276 -23.80 5.58 13.95
C LEU A 276 -23.80 4.89 15.31
N ASP A 277 -24.98 4.64 15.85
CA ASP A 277 -25.17 3.73 16.97
C ASP A 277 -25.19 2.26 16.53
N ASP A 278 -25.31 1.32 17.44
CA ASP A 278 -25.31 -0.12 17.14
C ASP A 278 -26.45 -0.51 16.19
N SER A 279 -27.63 0.13 16.32
CA SER A 279 -28.77 -0.15 15.46
C SER A 279 -28.57 0.41 14.04
N GLY A 280 -27.99 1.59 13.94
CA GLY A 280 -27.61 2.23 12.68
C GLY A 280 -26.56 1.42 11.94
N ARG A 281 -25.49 1.01 12.62
CA ARG A 281 -24.46 0.12 12.05
C ARG A 281 -25.05 -1.19 11.53
N ALA A 282 -25.87 -1.86 12.34
CA ALA A 282 -26.52 -3.10 11.93
C ALA A 282 -27.47 -2.90 10.74
N GLY A 283 -28.20 -1.78 10.71
CA GLY A 283 -29.08 -1.40 9.60
C GLY A 283 -28.32 -1.19 8.30
N VAL A 284 -27.26 -0.37 8.34
CA VAL A 284 -26.38 -0.09 7.19
C VAL A 284 -25.67 -1.37 6.72
N ALA A 285 -25.04 -2.12 7.61
CA ALA A 285 -24.36 -3.37 7.27
C ALA A 285 -25.28 -4.40 6.62
N ARG A 286 -26.57 -4.39 7.00
CA ARG A 286 -27.60 -5.23 6.42
C ARG A 286 -28.07 -4.76 5.04
N ALA A 287 -28.08 -3.46 4.78
CA ALA A 287 -28.48 -2.88 3.51
C ALA A 287 -27.44 -3.15 2.40
N ILE A 288 -26.18 -3.34 2.75
CA ILE A 288 -25.09 -3.60 1.79
C ILE A 288 -25.24 -4.98 1.16
N ASP A 289 -25.48 -5.05 -0.15
CA ASP A 289 -25.46 -6.28 -0.95
C ASP A 289 -24.02 -6.58 -1.43
N ARG A 290 -23.18 -7.07 -0.50
CA ARG A 290 -21.79 -7.41 -0.78
C ARG A 290 -21.60 -8.35 -2.00
N PRO A 291 -22.44 -9.41 -2.20
CA PRO A 291 -22.37 -10.24 -3.40
C PRO A 291 -22.67 -9.49 -4.69
N ALA A 292 -23.59 -8.53 -4.70
CA ALA A 292 -23.86 -7.71 -5.89
C ALA A 292 -22.69 -6.80 -6.22
N LEU A 293 -22.12 -6.11 -5.23
CA LEU A 293 -20.93 -5.27 -5.39
C LEU A 293 -19.72 -6.09 -5.86
N GLU A 294 -19.49 -7.29 -5.31
CA GLU A 294 -18.41 -8.18 -5.72
C GLU A 294 -18.56 -8.57 -7.20
N ARG A 295 -19.73 -9.02 -7.62
CA ARG A 295 -19.98 -9.39 -9.02
C ARG A 295 -19.79 -8.21 -9.98
N GLY A 296 -20.13 -7.01 -9.55
CA GLY A 296 -20.04 -5.79 -10.38
C GLY A 296 -18.62 -5.28 -10.56
N PHE A 297 -17.81 -5.34 -9.53
CA PHE A 297 -16.56 -4.57 -9.50
C PHE A 297 -15.28 -5.38 -9.22
N VAL A 298 -15.40 -6.52 -8.53
CA VAL A 298 -14.24 -7.24 -7.99
C VAL A 298 -14.02 -8.59 -8.65
N ARG A 299 -15.06 -9.22 -9.20
CA ARG A 299 -15.07 -10.61 -9.69
C ARG A 299 -13.91 -10.99 -10.63
N THR A 300 -13.39 -10.04 -11.40
CA THR A 300 -12.27 -10.29 -12.34
C THR A 300 -10.90 -10.23 -11.67
N HIS A 301 -10.78 -9.59 -10.50
CA HIS A 301 -9.50 -9.31 -9.84
C HIS A 301 -9.58 -9.47 -8.32
N GLY A 302 -10.49 -10.30 -7.85
CA GLY A 302 -10.67 -10.50 -6.44
C GLY A 302 -11.79 -11.48 -6.12
N ARG A 303 -12.10 -11.60 -4.85
CA ARG A 303 -13.21 -12.43 -4.35
C ARG A 303 -13.82 -11.80 -3.11
N LEU A 304 -15.04 -12.19 -2.80
CA LEU A 304 -15.73 -11.78 -1.59
C LEU A 304 -14.91 -12.17 -0.35
N ALA A 305 -14.57 -11.20 0.49
CA ALA A 305 -13.88 -11.42 1.75
C ALA A 305 -14.90 -11.76 2.87
N THR A 306 -14.53 -12.65 3.75
CA THR A 306 -15.31 -13.01 4.94
C THR A 306 -14.63 -12.57 6.24
N THR A 307 -13.40 -12.09 6.12
CA THR A 307 -12.55 -11.57 7.20
C THR A 307 -11.92 -10.26 6.75
N LEU A 308 -11.50 -9.40 7.68
CA LEU A 308 -10.80 -8.15 7.38
C LEU A 308 -9.36 -8.40 6.89
N HIS A 309 -8.77 -9.49 7.34
CA HIS A 309 -7.42 -9.92 6.97
C HIS A 309 -7.48 -11.24 6.20
N PRO A 310 -7.82 -11.18 4.90
CA PRO A 310 -7.86 -12.38 4.09
C PRO A 310 -6.43 -12.94 3.95
N ARG A 311 -6.24 -14.19 4.36
CA ARG A 311 -4.99 -14.91 4.13
C ARG A 311 -5.03 -15.58 2.76
N PRO A 312 -3.86 -15.82 2.10
CA PRO A 312 -3.80 -16.72 0.96
C PRO A 312 -4.36 -18.07 1.36
N GLY A 313 -5.31 -18.61 0.59
CA GLY A 313 -5.95 -19.89 0.90
C GLY A 313 -7.48 -19.84 0.84
N PRO A 314 -8.20 -20.94 1.12
CA PRO A 314 -9.66 -20.98 1.07
C PRO A 314 -10.26 -20.03 2.10
N ALA A 315 -11.23 -19.23 1.65
CA ALA A 315 -12.00 -18.33 2.50
C ALA A 315 -12.74 -19.12 3.59
N GLY A 316 -12.59 -18.74 4.85
CA GLY A 316 -13.36 -19.34 5.94
C GLY A 316 -12.53 -19.64 7.17
N GLY A 317 -12.11 -18.62 7.93
CA GLY A 317 -11.57 -18.75 9.28
C GLY A 317 -12.70 -18.73 10.34
N LYS A 318 -12.40 -19.18 11.55
CA LYS A 318 -13.24 -18.91 12.73
C LYS A 318 -13.35 -17.39 12.88
N GLY A 319 -14.55 -16.85 12.84
CA GLY A 319 -14.78 -15.40 12.92
C GLY A 319 -15.26 -14.75 11.62
N ALA A 320 -15.64 -15.55 10.60
CA ALA A 320 -16.23 -15.02 9.38
C ALA A 320 -17.42 -14.09 9.65
N TRP A 321 -17.41 -12.93 9.00
CA TRP A 321 -18.51 -11.97 9.10
C TRP A 321 -19.85 -12.61 8.71
N ARG A 322 -20.88 -12.28 9.46
CA ARG A 322 -22.25 -12.69 9.18
C ARG A 322 -23.15 -11.47 9.09
N ARG A 323 -24.07 -11.48 8.15
CA ARG A 323 -25.06 -10.42 8.02
C ARG A 323 -25.82 -10.26 9.33
N PRO A 324 -25.86 -9.06 9.95
CA PRO A 324 -26.52 -8.87 11.23
C PRO A 324 -28.04 -9.13 11.14
N PRO A 325 -28.69 -9.46 12.26
CA PRO A 325 -30.14 -9.52 12.31
C PRO A 325 -30.74 -8.15 11.98
N ARG A 326 -32.00 -8.14 11.55
CA ARG A 326 -32.71 -6.88 11.28
C ARG A 326 -32.97 -6.16 12.61
N PRO A 327 -32.49 -4.94 12.82
CA PRO A 327 -32.79 -4.17 14.01
C PRO A 327 -34.30 -3.77 14.00
N ALA A 328 -34.89 -3.68 15.19
CA ALA A 328 -36.30 -3.28 15.35
C ALA A 328 -36.52 -1.81 14.92
N VAL A 329 -35.56 -0.97 15.23
CA VAL A 329 -35.48 0.45 14.84
C VAL A 329 -34.10 0.71 14.25
N VAL A 330 -34.06 1.46 13.17
CA VAL A 330 -32.78 1.90 12.57
C VAL A 330 -32.69 3.40 12.77
N THR A 331 -31.68 3.82 13.53
CA THR A 331 -31.30 5.23 13.68
C THR A 331 -30.08 5.48 12.84
N ALA A 332 -30.17 6.31 11.83
CA ALA A 332 -29.04 6.69 11.01
C ALA A 332 -29.03 8.20 10.78
N PRO A 333 -27.87 8.85 10.72
CA PRO A 333 -27.78 10.26 10.36
C PRO A 333 -28.28 10.49 8.94
N ALA A 334 -28.78 11.69 8.65
CA ALA A 334 -29.19 12.12 7.32
C ALA A 334 -28.51 13.45 6.99
N PRO A 335 -27.66 13.50 5.93
CA PRO A 335 -27.23 12.36 5.11
C PRO A 335 -26.22 11.45 5.81
N LEU A 336 -26.19 10.17 5.39
CA LEU A 336 -25.08 9.25 5.66
C LEU A 336 -23.89 9.65 4.79
N GLN A 337 -22.74 9.85 5.38
CA GLN A 337 -21.52 10.17 4.66
C GLN A 337 -20.72 8.92 4.35
N ILE A 338 -20.49 8.67 3.05
CA ILE A 338 -19.62 7.59 2.57
C ILE A 338 -18.32 8.20 2.10
N ALA A 339 -17.21 7.83 2.72
CA ALA A 339 -15.89 8.38 2.44
C ALA A 339 -14.93 7.38 1.77
N VAL A 340 -14.07 7.90 0.89
CA VAL A 340 -12.97 7.17 0.23
C VAL A 340 -11.71 8.01 0.18
N ALA A 341 -10.57 7.35 0.01
CA ALA A 341 -9.35 8.02 -0.41
C ALA A 341 -9.48 8.41 -1.89
N ALA A 342 -9.23 9.68 -2.21
CA ALA A 342 -9.23 10.17 -3.57
C ALA A 342 -8.13 9.47 -4.39
N GLY A 343 -8.46 9.07 -5.63
CA GLY A 343 -7.56 8.35 -6.53
C GLY A 343 -7.55 6.81 -6.34
N ASP A 344 -8.32 6.27 -5.37
CA ASP A 344 -8.59 4.84 -5.32
C ASP A 344 -9.81 4.52 -6.21
N GLU A 345 -9.53 4.28 -7.51
CA GLU A 345 -10.56 4.06 -8.53
C GLU A 345 -11.58 2.99 -8.13
N LEU A 346 -11.11 1.87 -7.58
CA LEU A 346 -12.01 0.78 -7.18
C LEU A 346 -12.88 1.17 -5.98
N ALA A 347 -12.30 1.82 -4.98
CA ALA A 347 -13.06 2.31 -3.83
C ALA A 347 -14.10 3.38 -4.23
N GLU A 348 -13.74 4.28 -5.14
CA GLU A 348 -14.67 5.29 -5.67
C GLU A 348 -15.82 4.68 -6.47
N LEU A 349 -15.56 3.63 -7.26
CA LEU A 349 -16.60 2.90 -7.98
C LEU A 349 -17.55 2.20 -7.01
N VAL A 350 -17.00 1.53 -5.99
CA VAL A 350 -17.77 0.87 -4.94
C VAL A 350 -18.57 1.89 -4.14
N GLN A 351 -18.02 3.06 -3.83
CA GLN A 351 -18.71 4.16 -3.14
C GLN A 351 -19.97 4.60 -3.91
N ARG A 352 -19.84 4.81 -5.22
CA ARG A 352 -20.97 5.19 -6.07
C ARG A 352 -22.05 4.12 -6.13
N ALA A 353 -21.66 2.85 -6.20
CA ALA A 353 -22.60 1.73 -6.19
C ALA A 353 -23.27 1.57 -4.83
N LEU A 354 -22.52 1.68 -3.74
CA LEU A 354 -23.04 1.62 -2.38
C LEU A 354 -24.06 2.73 -2.10
N ARG A 355 -23.83 3.94 -2.64
CA ARG A 355 -24.83 5.01 -2.56
C ARG A 355 -26.19 4.55 -3.11
N LEU A 356 -26.21 3.96 -4.30
CA LEU A 356 -27.46 3.52 -4.93
C LEU A 356 -28.17 2.44 -4.10
N GLU A 357 -27.43 1.49 -3.54
CA GLU A 357 -27.98 0.45 -2.65
C GLU A 357 -28.58 1.04 -1.37
N LEU A 358 -27.90 2.02 -0.77
CA LEU A 358 -28.39 2.67 0.45
C LEU A 358 -29.57 3.60 0.17
N GLU A 359 -29.57 4.33 -0.94
CA GLU A 359 -30.71 5.15 -1.38
C GLU A 359 -31.96 4.29 -1.66
N ASP A 360 -31.79 3.11 -2.28
CA ASP A 360 -32.88 2.13 -2.46
C ASP A 360 -33.39 1.61 -1.11
N ALA A 361 -32.51 1.44 -0.15
CA ALA A 361 -32.83 1.11 1.24
C ALA A 361 -33.40 2.30 2.06
N ARG A 362 -33.67 3.45 1.43
CA ARG A 362 -34.26 4.67 2.01
C ARG A 362 -33.34 5.47 2.92
N TYR A 363 -32.03 5.34 2.77
CA TYR A 363 -31.07 6.26 3.38
C TYR A 363 -30.86 7.48 2.48
N SER A 364 -30.67 8.66 3.08
CA SER A 364 -30.09 9.82 2.37
C SER A 364 -28.59 9.71 2.42
N VAL A 365 -27.88 9.90 1.32
CA VAL A 365 -26.44 9.62 1.21
C VAL A 365 -25.67 10.79 0.63
N GLU A 366 -24.52 11.10 1.21
CA GLU A 366 -23.53 12.06 0.70
C GLU A 366 -22.21 11.34 0.44
N LEU A 367 -21.58 11.60 -0.72
CA LEU A 367 -20.28 11.07 -1.06
C LEU A 367 -19.18 12.07 -0.68
N VAL A 368 -18.16 11.60 0.03
CA VAL A 368 -17.03 12.40 0.49
C VAL A 368 -15.74 11.76 0.02
N SER A 369 -14.76 12.56 -0.37
CA SER A 369 -13.41 12.10 -0.66
C SER A 369 -12.37 13.01 -0.03
N ALA A 370 -11.24 12.45 0.37
CA ALA A 370 -10.09 13.19 0.85
C ALA A 370 -8.81 12.58 0.27
N ASP A 371 -7.74 13.38 0.25
CA ASP A 371 -6.42 12.83 -0.08
C ASP A 371 -6.03 11.69 0.88
N ALA A 372 -5.16 10.80 0.41
CA ALA A 372 -4.80 9.60 1.17
C ALA A 372 -4.20 9.91 2.55
N ALA A 373 -3.43 10.99 2.69
CA ALA A 373 -2.82 11.37 3.96
C ALA A 373 -3.88 11.81 4.99
N THR A 374 -4.88 12.56 4.55
CA THR A 374 -6.04 12.93 5.35
C THR A 374 -6.89 11.71 5.69
N PHE A 375 -7.24 10.89 4.69
CA PHE A 375 -8.13 9.75 4.83
C PHE A 375 -7.58 8.66 5.76
N TYR A 376 -6.30 8.27 5.58
CA TYR A 376 -5.63 7.27 6.42
C TYR A 376 -4.94 7.86 7.67
N GLY A 377 -4.89 9.16 7.80
CA GLY A 377 -4.32 9.89 8.91
C GLY A 377 -5.37 10.40 9.90
N PRO A 378 -5.74 11.69 9.87
CA PRO A 378 -6.72 12.27 10.79
C PRO A 378 -8.07 11.55 10.78
N TRP A 379 -8.59 11.19 9.61
CA TRP A 379 -9.87 10.53 9.47
C TRP A 379 -9.91 9.06 9.94
N SER A 380 -8.79 8.43 10.18
CA SER A 380 -8.74 7.09 10.78
C SER A 380 -8.87 7.10 12.30
N ARG A 381 -8.91 8.29 12.96
CA ARG A 381 -8.84 8.42 14.42
C ARG A 381 -10.10 8.97 15.08
N GLY A 382 -11.25 8.85 14.45
CA GLY A 382 -12.52 9.26 15.06
C GLY A 382 -13.22 10.41 14.37
N ASP A 383 -13.36 10.36 13.10
CA ASP A 383 -13.80 11.46 12.27
C ASP A 383 -15.24 11.37 11.73
N PRO A 384 -15.72 12.46 11.10
CA PRO A 384 -17.15 12.74 10.88
C PRO A 384 -17.84 11.80 9.89
N MET A 385 -17.14 10.80 9.38
CA MET A 385 -17.69 9.85 8.40
C MET A 385 -18.50 8.76 9.06
N ASP A 386 -19.60 8.38 8.42
CA ASP A 386 -20.42 7.27 8.89
C ASP A 386 -19.97 5.94 8.32
N ILE A 387 -19.51 5.95 7.07
CA ILE A 387 -19.00 4.80 6.34
C ILE A 387 -17.68 5.21 5.67
N ALA A 388 -16.61 4.49 5.91
CA ALA A 388 -15.39 4.62 5.13
C ALA A 388 -15.11 3.34 4.35
N ILE A 389 -14.80 3.45 3.06
CA ILE A 389 -14.34 2.31 2.25
C ILE A 389 -12.82 2.30 2.34
N ARG A 390 -12.29 1.37 3.12
CA ARG A 390 -10.87 1.27 3.39
C ARG A 390 -10.22 0.16 2.60
N ARG A 391 -9.00 0.42 2.18
CA ARG A 391 -8.09 -0.58 1.60
C ARG A 391 -7.00 -0.86 2.63
N ALA A 392 -6.71 -2.13 2.87
CA ALA A 392 -5.65 -2.53 3.77
C ALA A 392 -4.92 -3.76 3.23
N SER A 393 -3.62 -3.83 3.43
CA SER A 393 -2.76 -4.98 3.12
C SER A 393 -2.44 -5.75 4.40
N GLY A 394 -3.41 -6.43 4.98
CA GLY A 394 -3.21 -7.25 6.16
C GLY A 394 -2.56 -6.51 7.33
N ALA A 395 -3.02 -5.29 7.62
CA ALA A 395 -2.40 -4.42 8.60
C ALA A 395 -2.27 -5.09 9.96
N PRO A 396 -1.07 -5.08 10.57
CA PRO A 396 -0.91 -5.47 11.97
C PRO A 396 -1.76 -4.53 12.84
N GLY A 397 -2.75 -5.06 13.52
CA GLY A 397 -3.54 -4.30 14.49
C GLY A 397 -5.05 -4.27 14.27
N LEU A 398 -5.52 -4.49 13.03
CA LEU A 398 -6.90 -4.91 12.82
C LEU A 398 -6.95 -6.42 13.09
N THR A 399 -7.27 -6.79 14.29
CA THR A 399 -7.59 -8.19 14.60
C THR A 399 -8.93 -8.51 13.94
N ASP A 400 -9.05 -9.68 13.30
CA ASP A 400 -10.34 -10.30 13.02
C ASP A 400 -11.03 -10.63 14.35
N ASP A 401 -11.14 -9.62 15.22
CA ASP A 401 -11.82 -9.77 16.49
C ASP A 401 -13.29 -10.09 16.21
N PRO A 402 -13.75 -11.27 16.60
CA PRO A 402 -15.14 -11.63 16.42
C PRO A 402 -16.13 -10.62 17.03
N ALA A 403 -15.72 -9.83 18.03
CA ALA A 403 -16.55 -8.78 18.61
C ALA A 403 -16.76 -7.62 17.63
N THR A 404 -15.70 -7.10 17.00
CA THR A 404 -15.76 -6.04 15.98
C THR A 404 -16.63 -6.46 14.79
N LEU A 405 -16.47 -7.69 14.30
CA LEU A 405 -17.28 -8.19 13.19
C LEU A 405 -18.76 -8.40 13.59
N ARG A 406 -19.03 -8.87 14.82
CA ARG A 406 -20.40 -9.04 15.33
C ARG A 406 -21.10 -7.72 15.62
N ALA A 407 -20.36 -6.72 16.10
CA ALA A 407 -20.89 -5.38 16.32
C ALA A 407 -21.15 -4.60 15.01
N SER A 408 -20.84 -5.20 13.84
CA SER A 408 -20.97 -4.57 12.52
C SER A 408 -20.15 -3.29 12.38
N MET A 409 -19.13 -3.09 13.20
CA MET A 409 -18.22 -1.95 13.11
C MET A 409 -17.37 -2.01 11.86
N ALA A 410 -17.04 -3.22 11.40
CA ALA A 410 -16.31 -3.47 10.18
C ALA A 410 -17.00 -4.55 9.35
N VAL A 411 -17.23 -4.28 8.08
CA VAL A 411 -17.85 -5.21 7.14
C VAL A 411 -16.84 -5.59 6.07
N PRO A 412 -16.25 -6.80 6.12
CA PRO A 412 -15.34 -7.27 5.08
C PRO A 412 -16.07 -7.26 3.73
N PHE A 413 -15.43 -6.73 2.69
CA PHE A 413 -16.05 -6.68 1.38
C PHE A 413 -15.34 -7.59 0.38
N ALA A 414 -14.11 -7.25 0.03
CA ALA A 414 -13.41 -7.96 -1.02
C ALA A 414 -11.94 -8.15 -0.70
N GLN A 415 -11.43 -9.33 -1.01
CA GLN A 415 -10.01 -9.58 -1.18
C GLN A 415 -9.65 -9.26 -2.62
N VAL A 416 -8.64 -8.44 -2.84
CA VAL A 416 -8.24 -7.99 -4.18
C VAL A 416 -6.83 -8.46 -4.51
N GLU A 417 -6.53 -8.51 -5.81
CA GLU A 417 -5.21 -8.89 -6.29
C GLU A 417 -4.21 -7.74 -6.12
N THR A 418 -3.00 -8.08 -5.73
CA THR A 418 -1.84 -7.19 -5.80
C THR A 418 -1.17 -7.37 -7.15
N PHE A 419 -0.89 -6.27 -7.85
CA PHE A 419 -0.26 -6.27 -9.17
C PHE A 419 1.16 -5.76 -9.13
N VAL A 420 1.99 -6.35 -9.97
CA VAL A 420 3.28 -5.76 -10.40
C VAL A 420 3.31 -5.86 -11.91
N ALA A 421 3.55 -4.74 -12.60
CA ALA A 421 3.62 -4.65 -14.05
C ALA A 421 5.00 -4.15 -14.50
N TRP A 422 5.46 -4.58 -15.68
CA TRP A 422 6.76 -4.16 -16.21
C TRP A 422 6.84 -4.29 -17.74
N GLY A 423 7.72 -3.51 -18.35
CA GLY A 423 8.05 -3.59 -19.77
C GLY A 423 8.97 -4.77 -20.10
N GLU A 424 9.14 -5.07 -21.39
CA GLU A 424 9.98 -6.19 -21.88
C GLU A 424 11.43 -6.10 -21.42
N GLY A 425 11.95 -4.88 -21.24
CA GLY A 425 13.33 -4.65 -20.81
C GLY A 425 13.62 -5.00 -19.35
N LEU A 426 12.62 -5.26 -18.51
CA LEU A 426 12.82 -5.62 -17.11
C LEU A 426 12.49 -7.10 -16.88
N THR A 427 13.31 -7.79 -16.09
CA THR A 427 13.05 -9.17 -15.66
C THR A 427 13.20 -9.29 -14.15
N GLY A 428 12.43 -10.20 -13.55
CA GLY A 428 12.51 -10.54 -12.13
C GLY A 428 11.37 -10.05 -11.25
N PRO A 429 10.60 -8.98 -11.58
CA PRO A 429 9.45 -8.61 -10.77
C PRO A 429 8.44 -9.76 -10.63
N GLN A 430 7.85 -9.84 -9.44
CA GLN A 430 6.80 -10.80 -9.12
C GLN A 430 5.94 -10.22 -8.01
N ALA A 431 4.62 -10.29 -8.15
CA ALA A 431 3.71 -9.88 -7.10
C ALA A 431 3.91 -10.73 -5.85
N ASN A 432 3.91 -10.05 -4.70
CA ASN A 432 3.81 -10.68 -3.40
C ASN A 432 2.62 -10.03 -2.66
N PRO A 433 1.53 -10.76 -2.48
CA PRO A 433 0.30 -10.22 -1.91
C PRO A 433 0.31 -10.23 -0.38
N THR A 434 1.49 -10.32 0.23
CA THR A 434 1.72 -10.25 1.68
C THR A 434 2.29 -8.89 2.08
N LEU A 435 2.63 -8.72 3.36
CA LEU A 435 3.28 -7.51 3.88
C LEU A 435 4.69 -7.26 3.31
N ASP A 436 5.28 -8.23 2.64
CA ASP A 436 6.58 -8.02 1.99
C ASP A 436 6.46 -7.22 0.69
N GLY A 437 5.24 -7.19 0.11
CA GLY A 437 4.88 -6.27 -0.97
C GLY A 437 5.67 -6.42 -2.26
N PRO A 438 5.55 -5.45 -3.18
CA PRO A 438 6.08 -5.56 -4.54
C PRO A 438 7.62 -5.57 -4.62
N LEU A 439 8.32 -5.10 -3.59
CA LEU A 439 9.78 -4.99 -3.60
C LEU A 439 10.50 -6.20 -2.92
N TRP A 440 9.77 -7.25 -2.55
CA TRP A 440 10.27 -8.38 -1.76
C TRP A 440 11.44 -9.14 -2.40
N ASN A 441 11.51 -9.15 -3.72
CA ASN A 441 12.52 -9.86 -4.49
C ASN A 441 13.41 -8.94 -5.34
N LEU A 442 13.52 -7.66 -4.94
CA LEU A 442 14.22 -6.59 -5.65
C LEU A 442 15.66 -6.96 -6.08
N GLN A 443 16.36 -7.79 -5.29
CA GLN A 443 17.71 -8.28 -5.60
C GLN A 443 17.77 -9.19 -6.85
N ARG A 444 16.65 -9.68 -7.35
CA ARG A 444 16.57 -10.53 -8.56
C ARG A 444 16.31 -9.73 -9.84
N TRP A 445 15.96 -8.45 -9.71
CA TRP A 445 15.58 -7.63 -10.85
C TRP A 445 16.80 -7.23 -11.67
N ARG A 446 16.65 -7.26 -12.98
CA ARG A 446 17.69 -6.84 -13.93
C ARG A 446 17.04 -6.28 -15.20
N LEU A 447 17.70 -5.30 -15.81
CA LEU A 447 17.41 -4.90 -17.17
C LEU A 447 17.92 -5.99 -18.13
N ALA A 448 17.17 -6.25 -19.20
CA ALA A 448 17.66 -7.06 -20.31
C ALA A 448 18.84 -6.31 -20.96
N SER A 449 19.91 -7.02 -21.22
CA SER A 449 21.09 -6.52 -21.94
C SER A 449 20.77 -6.27 -23.40
#